data_8a4be3be79af8d8afc35ddcbbba49d14
#
_entry.id   8a4be3be79af8d8afc35ddcbbba49d14
#
_cell.length_a   1.000
_cell.length_b   1.000
_cell.length_c   1.000
_cell.angle_alpha   90.00
_cell.angle_beta   90.00
_cell.angle_gamma   90.00
#
_symmetry.space_group_name_H-M   'P 1'
#
loop_
_entity.id
_entity.type
_entity.pdbx_description
1 polymer ?
#
loop_
_entity_poly.entity_id
_entity_poly.type
_entity_poly.pdbx_seq_one_letter_code
_entity_poly.pdbx_strand_id
1 'polypeptide(L)'
;KQNAIEEASLFVKSVVNPVIRNLHEYKYDMVIGTSGTITNIGMINYAETNSYEDDQFILNNYVFDSESLKKAVKKIYKAETMSERCDIPGIDPNRADIITAGAVILEQLFNELHIKNITVSNYALREGIIIDTISKQQSGFQIGNLSDVCYNSIITLAENCGYDKPHCEQSLKLSVTLFDFLKTKFSLTDKDKEFLE
;
A
#
# COMPACT_ATOMS: atom_id res chain seq x y z
N LYS A 1 12.65 -22.26 -15.39
CA LYS A 1 11.69 -21.59 -14.50
C LYS A 1 12.34 -21.18 -13.19
N GLN A 2 13.07 -22.08 -12.50
CA GLN A 2 13.71 -21.74 -11.22
C GLN A 2 14.69 -20.58 -11.34
N ASN A 3 15.55 -20.57 -12.36
CA ASN A 3 16.45 -19.45 -12.64
C ASN A 3 15.70 -18.13 -12.87
N ALA A 4 14.54 -18.18 -13.55
CA ALA A 4 13.75 -16.97 -13.78
C ALA A 4 13.11 -16.43 -12.46
N ILE A 5 12.75 -17.29 -11.52
CA ILE A 5 12.24 -16.88 -10.20
C ILE A 5 13.39 -16.27 -9.38
N GLU A 6 14.56 -16.87 -9.42
CA GLU A 6 15.76 -16.35 -8.73
C GLU A 6 16.18 -14.98 -9.29
N GLU A 7 16.22 -14.82 -10.61
CA GLU A 7 16.48 -13.54 -11.27
C GLU A 7 15.44 -12.48 -10.90
N ALA A 8 14.16 -12.84 -10.93
CA ALA A 8 13.08 -11.94 -10.53
C ALA A 8 13.21 -11.55 -9.04
N SER A 9 13.56 -12.50 -8.17
CA SER A 9 13.79 -12.23 -6.74
C SER A 9 14.92 -11.24 -6.51
N LEU A 10 16.05 -11.42 -7.23
CA LEU A 10 17.19 -10.50 -7.15
C LEU A 10 16.82 -9.12 -7.69
N PHE A 11 16.06 -9.05 -8.77
CA PHE A 11 15.57 -7.79 -9.33
C PHE A 11 14.67 -7.07 -8.32
N VAL A 12 13.64 -7.73 -7.77
CA VAL A 12 12.76 -7.17 -6.75
C VAL A 12 13.56 -6.66 -5.55
N LYS A 13 14.49 -7.46 -5.06
CA LYS A 13 15.37 -7.08 -3.95
C LYS A 13 16.17 -5.81 -4.26
N SER A 14 16.69 -5.69 -5.46
CA SER A 14 17.45 -4.49 -5.87
C SER A 14 16.60 -3.22 -5.89
N VAL A 15 15.33 -3.34 -6.30
CA VAL A 15 14.39 -2.21 -6.38
C VAL A 15 13.89 -1.80 -5.00
N VAL A 16 13.59 -2.76 -4.12
CA VAL A 16 12.99 -2.45 -2.81
C VAL A 16 14.01 -2.10 -1.73
N ASN A 17 15.26 -2.52 -1.86
CA ASN A 17 16.30 -2.28 -0.87
C ASN A 17 16.47 -0.82 -0.45
N PRO A 18 16.49 0.18 -1.37
CA PRO A 18 16.62 1.58 -0.99
C PRO A 18 15.48 2.05 -0.07
N VAL A 19 14.24 1.60 -0.36
CA VAL A 19 13.05 1.93 0.45
C VAL A 19 13.10 1.22 1.79
N ILE A 20 13.46 -0.07 1.80
CA ILE A 20 13.52 -0.89 3.02
C ILE A 20 14.54 -0.33 4.02
N ARG A 21 15.69 0.17 3.55
CA ARG A 21 16.68 0.79 4.44
C ARG A 21 16.08 1.93 5.26
N ASN A 22 15.24 2.75 4.64
CA ASN A 22 14.56 3.84 5.34
C ASN A 22 13.48 3.32 6.30
N LEU A 23 12.86 2.17 6.00
CA LEU A 23 11.82 1.57 6.83
C LEU A 23 12.37 0.82 8.05
N HIS A 24 13.63 0.38 8.05
CA HIS A 24 14.23 -0.31 9.20
C HIS A 24 14.30 0.54 10.48
N GLU A 25 14.23 1.86 10.35
CA GLU A 25 14.22 2.77 11.50
C GLU A 25 12.85 2.83 12.19
N TYR A 26 11.79 2.36 11.52
CA TYR A 26 10.43 2.41 12.03
C TYR A 26 10.02 1.06 12.65
N LYS A 27 9.34 1.15 13.79
CA LYS A 27 8.63 0.01 14.38
C LYS A 27 7.18 0.06 13.91
N TYR A 28 6.67 -1.07 13.50
CA TYR A 28 5.26 -1.23 13.12
C TYR A 28 4.62 -2.30 14.00
N ASP A 29 3.40 -2.04 14.44
CA ASP A 29 2.63 -2.96 15.29
C ASP A 29 1.81 -3.94 14.45
N MET A 30 1.46 -3.53 13.23
CA MET A 30 0.60 -4.31 12.33
C MET A 30 1.03 -4.11 10.87
N VAL A 31 0.97 -5.20 10.08
CA VAL A 31 1.12 -5.16 8.63
C VAL A 31 -0.22 -5.50 8.01
N ILE A 32 -0.73 -4.59 7.19
CA ILE A 32 -1.99 -4.78 6.47
C ILE A 32 -1.66 -4.92 5.00
N GLY A 33 -2.24 -5.94 4.39
CA GLY A 33 -2.08 -6.21 2.98
C GLY A 33 -3.41 -6.13 2.24
N THR A 34 -3.41 -5.48 1.10
CA THR A 34 -4.56 -5.34 0.22
C THR A 34 -4.21 -5.75 -1.20
N SER A 35 -5.23 -5.86 -2.06
CA SER A 35 -5.06 -6.21 -3.46
C SER A 35 -4.94 -7.72 -3.75
N GLY A 36 -5.04 -8.05 -5.03
CA GLY A 36 -5.31 -9.39 -5.50
C GLY A 36 -4.27 -10.45 -5.18
N THR A 37 -2.98 -10.13 -5.14
CA THR A 37 -1.96 -11.12 -4.76
C THR A 37 -2.15 -11.58 -3.31
N ILE A 38 -2.35 -10.63 -2.40
CA ILE A 38 -2.51 -10.91 -0.98
C ILE A 38 -3.81 -11.66 -0.71
N THR A 39 -4.91 -11.25 -1.37
CA THR A 39 -6.19 -11.96 -1.24
C THR A 39 -6.11 -13.37 -1.80
N ASN A 40 -5.46 -13.62 -2.94
CA ASN A 40 -5.27 -14.97 -3.47
C ASN A 40 -4.44 -15.85 -2.53
N ILE A 41 -3.34 -15.33 -1.98
CA ILE A 41 -2.53 -16.08 -1.00
C ILE A 41 -3.34 -16.36 0.27
N GLY A 42 -4.11 -15.40 0.75
CA GLY A 42 -5.04 -15.60 1.86
C GLY A 42 -6.06 -16.69 1.58
N MET A 43 -6.65 -16.72 0.37
CA MET A 43 -7.59 -17.75 -0.06
C MET A 43 -6.95 -19.13 -0.17
N ILE A 44 -5.73 -19.24 -0.71
CA ILE A 44 -4.98 -20.50 -0.75
C ILE A 44 -4.80 -21.06 0.66
N ASN A 45 -4.40 -20.23 1.60
CA ASN A 45 -4.19 -20.65 2.99
C ASN A 45 -5.51 -21.02 3.67
N TYR A 46 -6.56 -20.25 3.42
CA TYR A 46 -7.88 -20.57 3.96
C TYR A 46 -8.42 -21.91 3.44
N ALA A 47 -8.28 -22.15 2.14
CA ALA A 47 -8.72 -23.39 1.48
C ALA A 47 -7.98 -24.65 1.98
N GLU A 48 -6.76 -24.49 2.56
CA GLU A 48 -6.03 -25.62 3.17
C GLU A 48 -6.59 -26.04 4.53
N THR A 49 -7.17 -25.09 5.26
CA THR A 49 -7.60 -25.29 6.65
C THR A 49 -9.10 -25.52 6.76
N ASN A 50 -9.87 -25.16 5.76
CA ASN A 50 -11.34 -25.20 5.79
C ASN A 50 -11.89 -25.91 4.54
N SER A 51 -12.99 -26.63 4.72
CA SER A 51 -13.74 -27.17 3.58
C SER A 51 -14.34 -26.01 2.78
N TYR A 52 -14.19 -26.05 1.46
CA TYR A 52 -14.55 -24.97 0.51
C TYR A 52 -16.07 -24.74 0.36
N GLU A 53 -16.87 -25.08 1.35
CA GLU A 53 -18.33 -25.02 1.29
C GLU A 53 -18.93 -23.68 1.74
N ASP A 54 -18.08 -22.72 2.13
CA ASP A 54 -18.57 -21.43 2.64
C ASP A 54 -18.47 -20.36 1.53
N ASP A 55 -19.50 -20.29 0.69
CA ASP A 55 -19.64 -19.30 -0.40
C ASP A 55 -19.67 -17.83 0.07
N GLN A 56 -19.64 -17.59 1.39
CA GLN A 56 -19.69 -16.26 2.00
C GLN A 56 -18.42 -15.87 2.74
N PHE A 57 -17.31 -16.61 2.56
CA PHE A 57 -16.09 -16.27 3.29
C PHE A 57 -15.53 -14.91 2.88
N ILE A 58 -15.50 -13.99 3.82
CA ILE A 58 -14.91 -12.67 3.66
C ILE A 58 -13.50 -12.69 4.24
N LEU A 59 -12.50 -12.61 3.37
CA LEU A 59 -11.08 -12.56 3.76
C LEU A 59 -10.69 -11.33 4.58
N ASN A 60 -11.59 -10.38 4.76
CA ASN A 60 -11.28 -9.17 5.51
C ASN A 60 -10.93 -9.51 6.96
N ASN A 61 -9.79 -9.01 7.43
CA ASN A 61 -9.18 -9.33 8.73
C ASN A 61 -8.62 -10.76 8.86
N TYR A 62 -8.56 -11.55 7.79
CA TYR A 62 -7.85 -12.82 7.82
C TYR A 62 -6.35 -12.57 8.01
N VAL A 63 -5.74 -13.35 8.90
CA VAL A 63 -4.30 -13.21 9.21
C VAL A 63 -3.58 -14.47 8.76
N PHE A 64 -2.49 -14.32 8.04
CA PHE A 64 -1.57 -15.41 7.77
C PHE A 64 -0.12 -15.04 8.10
N ASP A 65 0.65 -16.05 8.43
CA ASP A 65 2.05 -15.90 8.81
C ASP A 65 3.02 -16.19 7.67
N SER A 66 4.32 -16.00 7.94
CA SER A 66 5.37 -16.22 6.96
C SER A 66 5.50 -17.69 6.52
N GLU A 67 5.12 -18.66 7.36
CA GLU A 67 5.15 -20.07 6.99
C GLU A 67 4.01 -20.41 6.03
N SER A 68 2.83 -19.92 6.30
CA SER A 68 1.66 -20.03 5.42
C SER A 68 1.93 -19.40 4.06
N LEU A 69 2.55 -18.21 4.05
CA LEU A 69 3.01 -17.59 2.80
C LEU A 69 3.94 -18.52 2.02
N LYS A 70 4.97 -19.05 2.65
CA LYS A 70 5.95 -19.94 2.00
C LYS A 70 5.30 -21.19 1.41
N LYS A 71 4.31 -21.76 2.09
CA LYS A 71 3.55 -22.91 1.60
C LYS A 71 2.76 -22.56 0.34
N ALA A 72 2.02 -21.44 0.37
CA ALA A 72 1.25 -20.97 -0.78
C ALA A 72 2.16 -20.63 -1.97
N VAL A 73 3.23 -19.89 -1.75
CA VAL A 73 4.23 -19.53 -2.78
C VAL A 73 4.85 -20.78 -3.40
N LYS A 74 5.20 -21.79 -2.59
CA LYS A 74 5.74 -23.05 -3.10
C LYS A 74 4.76 -23.79 -4.03
N LYS A 75 3.46 -23.73 -3.77
CA LYS A 75 2.44 -24.29 -4.67
C LYS A 75 2.40 -23.53 -5.99
N ILE A 76 2.37 -22.20 -5.93
CA ILE A 76 2.37 -21.33 -7.12
C ILE A 76 3.63 -21.58 -7.98
N TYR A 77 4.81 -21.72 -7.35
CA TYR A 77 6.05 -21.97 -8.07
C TYR A 77 6.12 -23.38 -8.71
N LYS A 78 5.47 -24.37 -8.11
CA LYS A 78 5.39 -25.73 -8.69
C LYS A 78 4.51 -25.79 -9.92
N ALA A 79 3.42 -25.04 -9.96
CA ALA A 79 2.52 -24.99 -11.10
C ALA A 79 3.21 -24.33 -12.31
N GLU A 80 3.46 -25.10 -13.36
CA GLU A 80 4.25 -24.66 -14.52
C GLU A 80 3.42 -23.89 -15.52
N THR A 81 2.18 -24.30 -15.69
CA THR A 81 1.25 -23.70 -16.65
C THR A 81 0.21 -22.81 -15.97
N MET A 82 -0.44 -21.96 -16.74
CA MET A 82 -1.57 -21.16 -16.26
C MET A 82 -2.72 -22.07 -15.79
N SER A 83 -2.97 -23.17 -16.51
CA SER A 83 -4.02 -24.14 -16.14
C SER A 83 -3.76 -24.74 -14.76
N GLU A 84 -2.55 -25.24 -14.52
CA GLU A 84 -2.18 -25.79 -13.22
C GLU A 84 -2.30 -24.76 -12.09
N ARG A 85 -2.06 -23.48 -12.37
CA ARG A 85 -2.28 -22.42 -11.38
C ARG A 85 -3.76 -22.17 -11.11
N CYS A 86 -4.62 -22.26 -12.14
CA CYS A 86 -6.07 -22.18 -11.96
C CYS A 86 -6.62 -23.32 -11.10
N ASP A 87 -5.97 -24.49 -11.14
CA ASP A 87 -6.37 -25.66 -10.35
C ASP A 87 -5.97 -25.56 -8.86
N ILE A 88 -5.19 -24.56 -8.46
CA ILE A 88 -4.85 -24.34 -7.05
C ILE A 88 -6.07 -23.70 -6.36
N PRO A 89 -6.67 -24.36 -5.35
CA PRO A 89 -7.80 -23.80 -4.62
C PRO A 89 -7.45 -22.43 -4.02
N GLY A 90 -8.30 -21.44 -4.26
CA GLY A 90 -8.11 -20.07 -3.77
C GLY A 90 -7.47 -19.12 -4.78
N ILE A 91 -6.99 -19.59 -5.92
CA ILE A 91 -6.53 -18.70 -7.01
C ILE A 91 -7.71 -18.24 -7.87
N ASP A 92 -7.81 -16.91 -8.02
CA ASP A 92 -8.69 -16.31 -9.02
C ASP A 92 -8.13 -16.59 -10.44
N PRO A 93 -8.88 -17.29 -11.32
CA PRO A 93 -8.43 -17.61 -12.68
C PRO A 93 -7.98 -16.37 -13.47
N ASN A 94 -8.58 -15.20 -13.23
CA ASN A 94 -8.20 -13.94 -13.89
C ASN A 94 -6.84 -13.39 -13.44
N ARG A 95 -6.22 -14.03 -12.45
CA ARG A 95 -4.91 -13.65 -11.92
C ARG A 95 -3.86 -14.73 -12.02
N ALA A 96 -4.22 -15.89 -12.53
CA ALA A 96 -3.34 -17.06 -12.63
C ALA A 96 -2.09 -16.80 -13.51
N ASP A 97 -2.17 -15.85 -14.42
CA ASP A 97 -1.04 -15.43 -15.28
C ASP A 97 0.00 -14.61 -14.51
N ILE A 98 -0.43 -13.69 -13.65
CA ILE A 98 0.43 -12.73 -12.94
C ILE A 98 0.77 -13.13 -11.50
N ILE A 99 0.06 -14.12 -10.93
CA ILE A 99 0.20 -14.47 -9.50
C ILE A 99 1.62 -14.89 -9.13
N THR A 100 2.37 -15.51 -10.05
CA THR A 100 3.75 -15.91 -9.79
C THR A 100 4.64 -14.69 -9.55
N ALA A 101 4.51 -13.63 -10.34
CA ALA A 101 5.26 -12.40 -10.14
C ALA A 101 4.87 -11.70 -8.83
N GLY A 102 3.57 -11.65 -8.54
CA GLY A 102 3.07 -11.13 -7.26
C GLY A 102 3.59 -11.90 -6.05
N ALA A 103 3.66 -13.22 -6.15
CA ALA A 103 4.21 -14.09 -5.10
C ALA A 103 5.70 -13.81 -4.84
N VAL A 104 6.50 -13.62 -5.91
CA VAL A 104 7.93 -13.24 -5.78
C VAL A 104 8.07 -11.93 -5.02
N ILE A 105 7.29 -10.92 -5.40
CA ILE A 105 7.35 -9.60 -4.75
C ILE A 105 6.99 -9.72 -3.26
N LEU A 106 5.88 -10.40 -2.95
CA LEU A 106 5.42 -10.52 -1.58
C LEU A 106 6.38 -11.33 -0.71
N GLU A 107 6.95 -12.42 -1.25
CA GLU A 107 7.95 -13.22 -0.55
C GLU A 107 9.21 -12.39 -0.21
N GLN A 108 9.68 -11.56 -1.15
CA GLN A 108 10.83 -10.68 -0.88
C GLN A 108 10.51 -9.63 0.17
N LEU A 109 9.33 -9.02 0.14
CA LEU A 109 8.91 -8.05 1.17
C LEU A 109 8.85 -8.70 2.56
N PHE A 110 8.31 -9.92 2.68
CA PHE A 110 8.29 -10.64 3.94
C PHE A 110 9.68 -10.92 4.48
N ASN A 111 10.60 -11.33 3.61
CA ASN A 111 11.97 -11.64 3.98
C ASN A 111 12.76 -10.39 4.42
N GLU A 112 12.71 -9.34 3.61
CA GLU A 112 13.51 -8.13 3.84
C GLU A 112 12.97 -7.27 4.99
N LEU A 113 11.66 -7.20 5.19
CA LEU A 113 11.04 -6.47 6.29
C LEU A 113 10.81 -7.34 7.55
N HIS A 114 11.21 -8.62 7.52
CA HIS A 114 11.00 -9.56 8.62
C HIS A 114 9.55 -9.64 9.09
N ILE A 115 8.61 -9.61 8.13
CA ILE A 115 7.18 -9.66 8.42
C ILE A 115 6.83 -11.03 9.00
N LYS A 116 6.27 -11.04 10.20
CA LYS A 116 5.81 -12.28 10.85
C LYS A 116 4.41 -12.64 10.41
N ASN A 117 3.50 -11.68 10.45
CA ASN A 117 2.10 -11.85 10.11
C ASN A 117 1.62 -10.68 9.25
N ILE A 118 0.65 -10.94 8.38
CA ILE A 118 -0.04 -9.93 7.61
C ILE A 118 -1.55 -10.11 7.78
N THR A 119 -2.25 -9.01 7.95
CA THR A 119 -3.71 -8.97 7.99
C THR A 119 -4.24 -8.59 6.61
N VAL A 120 -5.10 -9.41 6.05
CA VAL A 120 -5.71 -9.14 4.74
C VAL A 120 -6.80 -8.09 4.88
N SER A 121 -6.80 -7.11 3.99
CA SER A 121 -7.89 -6.15 3.85
C SER A 121 -8.54 -6.29 2.47
N ASN A 122 -9.87 -6.40 2.46
CA ASN A 122 -10.66 -6.33 1.23
C ASN A 122 -10.92 -4.90 0.78
N TYR A 123 -10.59 -3.92 1.64
CA TYR A 123 -10.71 -2.51 1.31
C TYR A 123 -9.44 -2.02 0.64
N ALA A 124 -9.61 -1.22 -0.40
CA ALA A 124 -8.53 -0.69 -1.20
C ALA A 124 -8.82 0.80 -1.54
N LEU A 125 -8.19 1.30 -2.60
CA LEU A 125 -8.29 2.69 -3.02
C LEU A 125 -9.74 3.16 -3.23
N ARG A 126 -10.61 2.30 -3.78
CA ARG A 126 -12.01 2.66 -4.07
C ARG A 126 -12.79 2.99 -2.81
N GLU A 127 -12.68 2.14 -1.81
CA GLU A 127 -13.33 2.30 -0.51
C GLU A 127 -12.76 3.54 0.22
N GLY A 128 -11.45 3.76 0.12
CA GLY A 128 -10.79 4.95 0.64
C GLY A 128 -11.32 6.24 0.02
N ILE A 129 -11.49 6.28 -1.29
CA ILE A 129 -12.07 7.44 -2.00
C ILE A 129 -13.51 7.70 -1.55
N ILE A 130 -14.32 6.65 -1.40
CA ILE A 130 -15.71 6.79 -0.92
C ILE A 130 -15.74 7.40 0.47
N ILE A 131 -14.94 6.86 1.40
CA ILE A 131 -14.86 7.34 2.77
C ILE A 131 -14.37 8.80 2.81
N ASP A 132 -13.33 9.12 2.07
CA ASP A 132 -12.81 10.49 1.96
C ASP A 132 -13.88 11.47 1.44
N THR A 133 -14.62 11.06 0.40
CA THR A 133 -15.71 11.87 -0.17
C THR A 133 -16.83 12.11 0.84
N ILE A 134 -17.26 11.06 1.57
CA ILE A 134 -18.29 11.18 2.60
C ILE A 134 -17.80 12.09 3.73
N SER A 135 -16.55 11.95 4.15
CA SER A 135 -15.96 12.75 5.23
C SER A 135 -15.91 14.24 4.87
N LYS A 136 -15.60 14.57 3.62
CA LYS A 136 -15.60 15.95 3.10
C LYS A 136 -17.01 16.56 3.03
N GLN A 137 -18.04 15.74 2.81
CA GLN A 137 -19.43 16.22 2.77
C GLN A 137 -20.08 16.34 4.16
N GLN A 138 -19.67 15.53 5.10
CA GLN A 138 -20.18 15.54 6.47
C GLN A 138 -19.22 16.31 7.36
N SER A 139 -19.47 17.60 7.56
CA SER A 139 -18.67 18.52 8.38
C SER A 139 -18.59 18.16 9.88
N GLY A 140 -18.56 16.89 10.22
CA GLY A 140 -18.48 16.36 11.59
C GLY A 140 -17.78 15.02 11.72
N PHE A 141 -17.42 14.37 10.62
CA PHE A 141 -16.73 13.08 10.67
C PHE A 141 -15.23 13.28 10.42
N GLN A 142 -14.46 13.44 11.48
CA GLN A 142 -13.00 13.51 11.40
C GLN A 142 -12.42 12.08 11.41
N ILE A 143 -12.13 11.55 10.22
CA ILE A 143 -11.11 10.51 10.11
C ILE A 143 -9.78 11.24 10.13
N GLY A 144 -9.10 11.28 11.29
CA GLY A 144 -7.79 11.93 11.51
C GLY A 144 -7.50 13.13 10.61
N ASN A 145 -6.84 14.14 11.05
CA ASN A 145 -6.61 15.36 10.26
C ASN A 145 -6.17 15.05 8.82
N LEU A 146 -7.11 15.03 7.87
CA LEU A 146 -6.81 14.89 6.43
C LEU A 146 -5.84 15.99 5.96
N SER A 147 -5.92 17.17 6.57
CA SER A 147 -4.94 18.26 6.37
C SER A 147 -3.51 17.80 6.68
N ASP A 148 -3.31 17.06 7.77
CA ASP A 148 -1.99 16.55 8.14
C ASP A 148 -1.50 15.47 7.17
N VAL A 149 -2.40 14.62 6.67
CA VAL A 149 -2.06 13.60 5.67
C VAL A 149 -1.69 14.24 4.33
N CYS A 150 -2.46 15.22 3.87
CA CYS A 150 -2.15 15.97 2.65
C CYS A 150 -0.83 16.73 2.79
N TYR A 151 -0.63 17.45 3.88
CA TYR A 151 0.60 18.18 4.17
C TYR A 151 1.81 17.24 4.18
N ASN A 152 1.77 16.15 4.95
CA ASN A 152 2.86 15.19 5.01
C ASN A 152 3.15 14.51 3.66
N SER A 153 2.12 14.28 2.85
CA SER A 153 2.30 13.72 1.50
C SER A 153 3.05 14.69 0.58
N ILE A 154 2.73 15.98 0.65
CA ILE A 154 3.41 17.03 -0.12
C ILE A 154 4.87 17.16 0.35
N ILE A 155 5.12 17.20 1.65
CA ILE A 155 6.47 17.29 2.20
C ILE A 155 7.31 16.07 1.79
N THR A 156 6.76 14.86 1.91
CA THR A 156 7.45 13.63 1.49
C THR A 156 7.80 13.66 -0.01
N LEU A 157 6.89 14.15 -0.84
CA LEU A 157 7.15 14.30 -2.28
C LEU A 157 8.27 15.32 -2.53
N ALA A 158 8.22 16.46 -1.85
CA ALA A 158 9.22 17.52 -1.97
C ALA A 158 10.62 17.02 -1.53
N GLU A 159 10.71 16.28 -0.43
CA GLU A 159 11.94 15.65 0.06
C GLU A 159 12.51 14.65 -0.95
N ASN A 160 11.67 13.81 -1.54
CA ASN A 160 12.08 12.86 -2.58
C ASN A 160 12.56 13.56 -3.86
N CYS A 161 12.07 14.77 -4.14
CA CYS A 161 12.53 15.60 -5.25
C CYS A 161 13.78 16.43 -4.90
N GLY A 162 14.27 16.37 -3.66
CA GLY A 162 15.46 17.10 -3.23
C GLY A 162 15.26 18.63 -3.19
N TYR A 163 14.08 19.10 -2.73
CA TYR A 163 13.77 20.52 -2.70
C TYR A 163 14.67 21.31 -1.71
N ASP A 164 14.91 22.58 -2.01
CA ASP A 164 15.63 23.50 -1.12
C ASP A 164 14.70 23.99 -0.02
N LYS A 165 14.65 23.23 1.08
CA LYS A 165 13.76 23.52 2.21
C LYS A 165 13.92 24.94 2.77
N PRO A 166 15.13 25.47 3.07
CA PRO A 166 15.30 26.84 3.55
C PRO A 166 14.76 27.89 2.59
N HIS A 167 14.97 27.69 1.29
CA HIS A 167 14.45 28.59 0.25
C HIS A 167 12.93 28.57 0.19
N CYS A 168 12.32 27.39 0.20
CA CYS A 168 10.85 27.23 0.17
C CYS A 168 10.20 27.84 1.42
N GLU A 169 10.73 27.60 2.60
CA GLU A 169 10.23 28.19 3.86
C GLU A 169 10.31 29.72 3.86
N GLN A 170 11.39 30.28 3.34
CA GLN A 170 11.54 31.74 3.23
C GLN A 170 10.55 32.31 2.19
N SER A 171 10.39 31.64 1.06
CA SER A 171 9.45 32.04 0.01
C SER A 171 8.00 32.02 0.53
N LEU A 172 7.62 30.97 1.26
CA LEU A 172 6.31 30.88 1.90
C LEU A 172 6.08 32.03 2.86
N LYS A 173 7.04 32.30 3.76
CA LYS A 173 6.94 33.39 4.73
C LYS A 173 6.74 34.76 4.06
N LEU A 174 7.46 35.02 3.00
CA LEU A 174 7.33 36.27 2.24
C LEU A 174 5.99 36.36 1.51
N SER A 175 5.55 35.26 0.91
CA SER A 175 4.26 35.18 0.20
C SER A 175 3.08 35.39 1.13
N VAL A 176 3.07 34.76 2.30
CA VAL A 176 2.03 34.95 3.32
C VAL A 176 2.03 36.40 3.85
N THR A 177 3.19 36.97 4.11
CA THR A 177 3.30 38.37 4.55
C THR A 177 2.74 39.33 3.50
N LEU A 178 3.07 39.11 2.23
CA LEU A 178 2.57 39.92 1.13
C LEU A 178 1.06 39.74 0.94
N PHE A 179 0.57 38.50 1.05
CA PHE A 179 -0.85 38.18 0.99
C PHE A 179 -1.63 38.94 2.07
N ASP A 180 -1.21 38.86 3.33
CA ASP A 180 -1.88 39.53 4.44
C ASP A 180 -1.92 41.05 4.25
N PHE A 181 -0.88 41.65 3.68
CA PHE A 181 -0.84 43.07 3.32
C PHE A 181 -1.83 43.42 2.19
N LEU A 182 -1.96 42.56 1.19
CA LEU A 182 -2.81 42.81 0.01
C LEU A 182 -4.26 42.36 0.20
N LYS A 183 -4.55 41.51 1.19
CA LYS A 183 -5.85 40.88 1.43
C LYS A 183 -7.01 41.85 1.37
N THR A 184 -6.91 42.98 2.07
CA THR A 184 -7.94 43.99 2.13
C THR A 184 -8.10 44.73 0.79
N LYS A 185 -7.01 45.01 0.10
CA LYS A 185 -6.99 45.75 -1.15
C LYS A 185 -7.63 44.99 -2.32
N PHE A 186 -7.45 43.66 -2.34
CA PHE A 186 -7.90 42.79 -3.43
C PHE A 186 -9.07 41.89 -3.03
N SER A 187 -9.66 42.08 -1.83
CA SER A 187 -10.78 41.30 -1.31
C SER A 187 -10.50 39.79 -1.31
N LEU A 188 -9.27 39.41 -0.98
CA LEU A 188 -8.84 38.02 -0.88
C LEU A 188 -9.44 37.36 0.37
N THR A 189 -9.70 36.07 0.27
CA THR A 189 -10.29 35.24 1.34
C THR A 189 -9.24 34.37 2.03
N ASP A 190 -9.60 33.79 3.19
CA ASP A 190 -8.70 32.84 3.86
C ASP A 190 -8.52 31.54 3.05
N LYS A 191 -9.50 31.18 2.19
CA LYS A 191 -9.34 30.09 1.22
C LYS A 191 -8.23 30.34 0.19
N ASP A 192 -8.06 31.59 -0.22
CA ASP A 192 -6.99 31.94 -1.16
C ASP A 192 -5.61 31.85 -0.48
N LYS A 193 -5.55 31.98 0.86
CA LYS A 193 -4.33 31.80 1.63
C LYS A 193 -3.89 30.33 1.70
N GLU A 194 -4.84 29.40 1.80
CA GLU A 194 -4.57 27.95 1.83
C GLU A 194 -3.80 27.45 0.60
N PHE A 195 -3.89 28.17 -0.53
CA PHE A 195 -3.12 27.84 -1.73
C PHE A 195 -1.67 28.30 -1.68
N LEU A 196 -1.30 29.12 -0.71
CA LEU A 196 0.07 29.61 -0.52
C LEU A 196 0.82 28.78 0.52
N GLU A 197 0.10 28.15 1.42
CA GLU A 197 0.62 27.33 2.51
C GLU A 197 0.77 25.86 2.08
#